data_36364986633775f3ca4d03c3e14e3ce3
#
_entry.id   36364986633775f3ca4d03c3e14e3ce3
#
_cell.length_a   1.000
_cell.length_b   1.000
_cell.length_c   1.000
_cell.angle_alpha   90.00
_cell.angle_beta   90.00
_cell.angle_gamma   90.00
#
_symmetry.space_group_name_H-M   'P 1'
#
loop_
_entity.id
_entity.type
_entity.pdbx_description
1 polymer ?
#
loop_
_entity_poly.entity_id
_entity_poly.type
_entity_poly.pdbx_seq_one_letter_code
_entity_poly.pdbx_strand_id
1 'polypeptide(L)'
;MKKNLLSIIILALLVVNIVLSAVMMISVTSASKKTAALVADISTIIGLEIDGIEKTGVAGTVSQADTVVYDLTDELTIPLKNGEDGKSHYAVGKVSLSMNSTHEDYETYSDLSTKEGLIKDIIFSVFGNYTMEEAKANPAQIKAEILQQIQELFGSDFIFGVSYSFLYS
;
A
#
# COMPACT_ATOMS: atom_id res chain seq x y z
N MET A 1 32.49 26.55 -48.83
CA MET A 1 32.68 25.53 -47.79
C MET A 1 32.18 26.00 -46.41
N LYS A 2 32.39 27.24 -45.95
CA LYS A 2 31.97 27.69 -44.58
C LYS A 2 30.45 27.69 -44.34
N LYS A 3 29.61 27.90 -45.36
CA LYS A 3 28.14 27.91 -45.20
C LYS A 3 27.56 26.51 -44.93
N ASN A 4 28.14 25.44 -45.48
CA ASN A 4 27.70 24.08 -45.30
C ASN A 4 28.11 23.53 -43.93
N LEU A 5 29.26 23.97 -43.39
CA LEU A 5 29.72 23.58 -42.07
C LEU A 5 28.80 24.10 -40.94
N LEU A 6 28.33 25.35 -41.09
CA LEU A 6 27.37 25.93 -40.14
C LEU A 6 26.05 25.17 -40.12
N SER A 7 25.54 24.76 -41.29
CA SER A 7 24.30 23.98 -41.41
C SER A 7 24.43 22.59 -40.75
N ILE A 8 25.59 21.96 -40.88
CA ILE A 8 25.86 20.65 -40.24
C ILE A 8 25.88 20.79 -38.72
N ILE A 9 26.51 21.87 -38.20
CA ILE A 9 26.55 22.13 -36.76
C ILE A 9 25.12 22.38 -36.20
N ILE A 10 24.33 23.18 -36.91
CA ILE A 10 22.94 23.44 -36.49
C ILE A 10 22.10 22.16 -36.51
N LEU A 11 22.26 21.32 -37.55
CA LEU A 11 21.58 20.04 -37.64
C LEU A 11 21.96 19.11 -36.49
N ALA A 12 23.26 19.03 -36.18
CA ALA A 12 23.74 18.21 -35.05
C ALA A 12 23.20 18.68 -33.71
N LEU A 13 23.17 19.99 -33.45
CA LEU A 13 22.58 20.58 -32.25
C LEU A 13 21.09 20.31 -32.16
N LEU A 14 20.37 20.35 -33.27
CA LEU A 14 18.92 20.07 -33.31
C LEU A 14 18.66 18.62 -32.98
N VAL A 15 19.42 17.67 -33.48
CA VAL A 15 19.29 16.24 -33.15
C VAL A 15 19.57 16.00 -31.67
N VAL A 16 20.60 16.59 -31.09
CA VAL A 16 20.92 16.49 -29.67
C VAL A 16 19.78 17.04 -28.81
N ASN A 17 19.19 18.18 -29.22
CA ASN A 17 18.07 18.80 -28.50
C ASN A 17 16.80 17.89 -28.50
N ILE A 18 16.51 17.27 -29.64
CA ILE A 18 15.38 16.30 -29.74
C ILE A 18 15.61 15.10 -28.82
N VAL A 19 16.80 14.54 -28.78
CA VAL A 19 17.15 13.41 -27.92
C VAL A 19 17.01 13.80 -26.43
N LEU A 20 17.54 14.95 -26.04
CA LEU A 20 17.44 15.46 -24.67
C LEU A 20 15.98 15.70 -24.27
N SER A 21 15.17 16.26 -25.17
CA SER A 21 13.75 16.48 -24.94
C SER A 21 12.99 15.16 -24.74
N ALA A 22 13.31 14.13 -25.53
CA ALA A 22 12.70 12.80 -25.38
C ALA A 22 13.07 12.16 -24.04
N VAL A 23 14.31 12.24 -23.62
CA VAL A 23 14.78 11.72 -22.32
C VAL A 23 14.11 12.47 -21.17
N MET A 24 13.99 13.81 -21.23
CA MET A 24 13.29 14.60 -20.23
C MET A 24 11.80 14.21 -20.14
N MET A 25 11.14 14.01 -21.29
CA MET A 25 9.72 13.63 -21.30
C MET A 25 9.48 12.30 -20.58
N ILE A 26 10.33 11.29 -20.81
CA ILE A 26 10.25 9.99 -20.13
C ILE A 26 10.50 10.14 -18.61
N SER A 27 11.51 10.93 -18.23
CA SER A 27 11.87 11.15 -16.83
C SER A 27 10.77 11.90 -16.07
N VAL A 28 10.17 12.93 -16.67
CA VAL A 28 9.08 13.71 -16.06
C VAL A 28 7.81 12.84 -15.92
N THR A 29 7.48 12.03 -16.93
CA THR A 29 6.32 11.15 -16.87
C THR A 29 6.46 10.11 -15.75
N SER A 30 7.67 9.55 -15.55
CA SER A 30 7.94 8.60 -14.47
C SER A 30 7.91 9.26 -13.09
N ALA A 31 8.39 10.49 -12.95
CA ALA A 31 8.33 11.26 -11.72
C ALA A 31 6.88 11.65 -11.37
N SER A 32 6.09 12.08 -12.36
CA SER A 32 4.68 12.44 -12.19
C SER A 32 3.84 11.25 -11.73
N LYS A 33 4.09 10.05 -12.27
CA LYS A 33 3.39 8.83 -11.83
C LYS A 33 3.69 8.49 -10.35
N LYS A 34 4.95 8.61 -9.93
CA LYS A 34 5.33 8.38 -8.53
C LYS A 34 4.73 9.43 -7.58
N THR A 35 4.70 10.68 -8.01
CA THR A 35 4.09 11.77 -7.22
C THR A 35 2.57 11.61 -7.13
N ALA A 36 1.90 11.21 -8.22
CA ALA A 36 0.47 10.95 -8.21
C ALA A 36 0.11 9.76 -7.30
N ALA A 37 0.92 8.69 -7.31
CA ALA A 37 0.74 7.56 -6.39
C ALA A 37 0.90 7.99 -4.93
N LEU A 38 1.91 8.79 -4.61
CA LEU A 38 2.13 9.32 -3.26
C LEU A 38 0.99 10.24 -2.80
N VAL A 39 0.45 11.07 -3.69
CA VAL A 39 -0.69 11.95 -3.39
C VAL A 39 -1.97 11.14 -3.22
N ALA A 40 -2.17 10.08 -4.00
CA ALA A 40 -3.30 9.17 -3.83
C ALA A 40 -3.23 8.45 -2.49
N ASP A 41 -2.05 7.95 -2.09
CA ASP A 41 -1.84 7.32 -0.78
C ASP A 41 -2.11 8.30 0.38
N ILE A 42 -1.68 9.55 0.25
CA ILE A 42 -1.92 10.58 1.26
C ILE A 42 -3.41 10.95 1.32
N SER A 43 -4.09 11.05 0.19
CA SER A 43 -5.54 11.40 0.18
C SER A 43 -6.41 10.29 0.76
N THR A 44 -6.05 9.02 0.58
CA THR A 44 -6.73 7.90 1.26
C THR A 44 -6.51 7.90 2.78
N ILE A 45 -5.33 8.33 3.24
CA ILE A 45 -5.02 8.39 4.68
C ILE A 45 -5.77 9.53 5.38
N ILE A 46 -6.00 10.66 4.71
CA ILE A 46 -6.63 11.85 5.31
C ILE A 46 -8.09 12.07 4.89
N GLY A 47 -8.67 11.15 4.08
CA GLY A 47 -10.07 11.23 3.64
C GLY A 47 -10.41 12.47 2.81
N LEU A 48 -9.44 13.07 2.13
CA LEU A 48 -9.64 14.19 1.22
C LEU A 48 -10.01 13.69 -0.18
N GLU A 49 -11.24 13.95 -0.62
CA GLU A 49 -11.62 13.82 -2.02
C GLU A 49 -10.95 14.95 -2.82
N ILE A 50 -9.99 14.58 -3.67
CA ILE A 50 -9.44 15.52 -4.65
C ILE A 50 -10.27 15.35 -5.93
N ASP A 51 -11.14 16.32 -6.17
CA ASP A 51 -11.98 16.39 -7.37
C ASP A 51 -11.07 16.55 -8.62
N GLY A 52 -11.09 15.57 -9.52
CA GLY A 52 -10.43 15.66 -10.83
C GLY A 52 -9.29 14.70 -11.14
N ILE A 53 -8.97 13.71 -10.30
CA ILE A 53 -8.03 12.64 -10.68
C ILE A 53 -8.84 11.47 -11.27
N GLU A 54 -8.73 11.28 -12.59
CA GLU A 54 -9.26 10.08 -13.24
C GLU A 54 -8.69 8.82 -12.57
N LYS A 55 -9.62 7.93 -12.17
CA LYS A 55 -9.34 6.64 -11.52
C LYS A 55 -8.51 5.75 -12.45
N THR A 56 -7.20 5.83 -12.35
CA THR A 56 -6.30 4.83 -12.93
C THR A 56 -5.78 3.92 -11.82
N GLY A 57 -6.54 2.85 -11.56
CA GLY A 57 -5.99 1.62 -10.96
C GLY A 57 -5.60 1.65 -9.48
N VAL A 58 -6.24 2.47 -8.65
CA VAL A 58 -6.22 2.27 -7.19
C VAL A 58 -7.60 1.74 -6.80
N ALA A 59 -7.65 0.68 -6.02
CA ALA A 59 -8.86 0.04 -5.55
C ALA A 59 -9.91 1.10 -5.20
N GLY A 60 -11.04 1.08 -5.90
CA GLY A 60 -12.08 2.09 -5.77
C GLY A 60 -12.42 2.29 -4.29
N THR A 61 -12.57 3.55 -3.88
CA THR A 61 -13.07 3.87 -2.54
C THR A 61 -14.39 3.14 -2.34
N VAL A 62 -14.34 2.05 -1.57
CA VAL A 62 -15.54 1.28 -1.23
C VAL A 62 -16.43 2.21 -0.42
N SER A 63 -17.70 2.33 -0.81
CA SER A 63 -18.66 3.13 -0.07
C SER A 63 -18.81 2.59 1.36
N GLN A 64 -19.02 3.46 2.32
CA GLN A 64 -19.28 3.04 3.70
C GLN A 64 -20.50 2.11 3.79
N ALA A 65 -21.48 2.27 2.90
CA ALA A 65 -22.66 1.40 2.82
C ALA A 65 -22.30 -0.02 2.35
N ASP A 66 -21.23 -0.18 1.57
CA ASP A 66 -20.76 -1.44 1.01
C ASP A 66 -19.62 -2.06 1.84
N THR A 67 -19.24 -1.40 2.93
CA THR A 67 -18.17 -1.87 3.83
C THR A 67 -18.75 -2.75 4.92
N VAL A 68 -18.26 -3.98 4.98
CA VAL A 68 -18.53 -4.91 6.09
C VAL A 68 -17.24 -5.11 6.87
N VAL A 69 -17.34 -5.01 8.20
CA VAL A 69 -16.20 -5.19 9.09
C VAL A 69 -16.28 -6.57 9.74
N TYR A 70 -15.19 -7.30 9.66
CA TYR A 70 -14.99 -8.56 10.36
C TYR A 70 -13.97 -8.37 11.48
N ASP A 71 -14.40 -8.54 12.72
CA ASP A 71 -13.52 -8.50 13.87
C ASP A 71 -12.97 -9.90 14.15
N LEU A 72 -11.65 -10.05 14.27
CA LEU A 72 -11.07 -11.31 14.71
C LEU A 72 -11.56 -11.62 16.12
N THR A 73 -11.93 -12.90 16.33
CA THR A 73 -12.65 -13.33 17.53
C THR A 73 -11.85 -13.11 18.83
N ASP A 74 -10.52 -13.30 18.77
CA ASP A 74 -9.66 -13.24 19.93
C ASP A 74 -8.82 -11.97 19.99
N GLU A 75 -8.47 -11.55 21.19
CA GLU A 75 -7.40 -10.62 21.43
C GLU A 75 -6.06 -11.31 21.15
N LEU A 76 -5.25 -10.68 20.30
CA LEU A 76 -3.96 -11.25 19.89
C LEU A 76 -2.87 -10.77 20.84
N THR A 77 -2.00 -11.70 21.25
CA THR A 77 -0.72 -11.39 21.92
C THR A 77 0.42 -11.82 21.01
N ILE A 78 1.02 -10.85 20.34
CA ILE A 78 1.96 -11.05 19.26
C ILE A 78 3.38 -10.77 19.78
N PRO A 79 4.32 -11.74 19.76
CA PRO A 79 5.70 -11.47 20.09
C PRO A 79 6.34 -10.63 18.97
N LEU A 80 7.04 -9.58 19.36
CA LEU A 80 7.77 -8.71 18.47
C LEU A 80 9.23 -9.14 18.37
N LYS A 81 9.93 -8.69 17.34
CA LYS A 81 11.36 -8.84 17.20
C LYS A 81 12.06 -8.16 18.39
N ASN A 82 13.06 -8.83 18.96
CA ASN A 82 13.86 -8.26 20.04
C ASN A 82 14.56 -6.98 19.58
N GLY A 83 14.43 -5.93 20.38
CA GLY A 83 15.13 -4.67 20.19
C GLY A 83 16.58 -4.72 20.67
N GLU A 84 17.25 -3.57 20.66
CA GLU A 84 18.64 -3.43 21.15
C GLU A 84 18.77 -3.66 22.66
N ASP A 85 17.67 -3.56 23.41
CA ASP A 85 17.61 -3.79 24.84
C ASP A 85 17.65 -5.28 25.23
N GLY A 86 17.56 -6.17 24.24
CA GLY A 86 17.60 -7.63 24.41
C GLY A 86 16.40 -8.22 25.14
N LYS A 87 15.32 -7.44 25.34
CA LYS A 87 14.08 -7.89 26.00
C LYS A 87 13.06 -8.39 24.98
N SER A 88 12.20 -9.27 25.45
CA SER A 88 11.03 -9.69 24.67
C SER A 88 9.90 -8.67 24.81
N HIS A 89 9.41 -8.19 23.69
CA HIS A 89 8.30 -7.25 23.61
C HIS A 89 7.09 -7.89 22.93
N TYR A 90 5.90 -7.42 23.28
CA TYR A 90 4.65 -7.95 22.78
C TYR A 90 3.73 -6.81 22.34
N ALA A 91 2.95 -7.08 21.28
CA ALA A 91 1.80 -6.28 20.89
C ALA A 91 0.53 -7.02 21.30
N VAL A 92 -0.31 -6.40 22.12
CA VAL A 92 -1.55 -7.02 22.63
C VAL A 92 -2.74 -6.18 22.19
N GLY A 93 -3.72 -6.80 21.53
CA GLY A 93 -4.92 -6.07 21.07
C GLY A 93 -5.73 -6.80 20.03
N LYS A 94 -6.59 -6.06 19.35
CA LYS A 94 -7.57 -6.58 18.39
C LYS A 94 -7.27 -6.12 16.98
N VAL A 95 -7.67 -6.95 16.01
CA VAL A 95 -7.56 -6.68 14.58
C VAL A 95 -8.94 -6.83 13.93
N SER A 96 -9.24 -5.93 13.01
CA SER A 96 -10.46 -5.93 12.21
C SER A 96 -10.12 -5.81 10.73
N LEU A 97 -10.86 -6.49 9.89
CA LEU A 97 -10.72 -6.47 8.43
C LEU A 97 -11.92 -5.78 7.81
N SER A 98 -11.68 -4.90 6.85
CA SER A 98 -12.74 -4.25 6.07
C SER A 98 -12.90 -4.96 4.73
N MET A 99 -14.13 -5.39 4.43
CA MET A 99 -14.50 -6.13 3.24
C MET A 99 -15.48 -5.34 2.38
N ASN A 100 -15.35 -5.46 1.06
CA ASN A 100 -16.28 -4.91 0.09
C ASN A 100 -17.41 -5.90 -0.20
N SER A 101 -18.63 -5.61 0.30
CA SER A 101 -19.78 -6.49 0.12
C SER A 101 -20.32 -6.55 -1.32
N THR A 102 -19.92 -5.62 -2.18
CA THR A 102 -20.29 -5.61 -3.60
C THR A 102 -19.25 -6.26 -4.51
N HIS A 103 -18.13 -6.75 -3.94
CA HIS A 103 -17.11 -7.45 -4.70
C HIS A 103 -17.62 -8.85 -5.13
N GLU A 104 -17.24 -9.28 -6.34
CA GLU A 104 -17.68 -10.58 -6.90
C GLU A 104 -17.31 -11.79 -6.03
N ASP A 105 -16.18 -11.71 -5.33
CA ASP A 105 -15.67 -12.78 -4.47
C ASP A 105 -16.26 -12.75 -3.05
N TYR A 106 -17.00 -11.70 -2.68
CA TYR A 106 -17.51 -11.52 -1.33
C TYR A 106 -18.43 -12.67 -0.89
N GLU A 107 -19.36 -13.10 -1.75
CA GLU A 107 -20.27 -14.19 -1.41
C GLU A 107 -19.54 -15.52 -1.17
N THR A 108 -18.39 -15.72 -1.86
CA THR A 108 -17.59 -16.95 -1.75
C THR A 108 -16.74 -16.98 -0.48
N TYR A 109 -16.20 -15.83 -0.06
CA TYR A 109 -15.17 -15.76 0.98
C TYR A 109 -15.57 -14.95 2.21
N SER A 110 -16.79 -14.41 2.30
CA SER A 110 -17.23 -13.54 3.42
C SER A 110 -17.19 -14.21 4.79
N ASP A 111 -17.32 -15.55 4.86
CA ASP A 111 -17.12 -16.30 6.09
C ASP A 111 -15.63 -16.54 6.35
N LEU A 112 -14.99 -15.58 7.02
CA LEU A 112 -13.57 -15.64 7.36
C LEU A 112 -13.27 -16.58 8.56
N SER A 113 -14.28 -17.05 9.27
CA SER A 113 -14.07 -17.87 10.47
C SER A 113 -13.27 -19.14 10.20
N THR A 114 -13.48 -19.76 9.04
CA THR A 114 -12.76 -20.97 8.62
C THR A 114 -11.28 -20.71 8.28
N LYS A 115 -10.91 -19.48 7.99
CA LYS A 115 -9.56 -19.05 7.62
C LYS A 115 -8.89 -18.14 8.65
N GLU A 116 -9.56 -17.90 9.77
CA GLU A 116 -9.10 -16.99 10.81
C GLU A 116 -7.69 -17.38 11.33
N GLY A 117 -7.40 -18.67 11.43
CA GLY A 117 -6.07 -19.16 11.81
C GLY A 117 -4.98 -18.70 10.84
N LEU A 118 -5.22 -18.81 9.52
CA LEU A 118 -4.25 -18.37 8.51
C LEU A 118 -4.07 -16.84 8.52
N ILE A 119 -5.16 -16.11 8.74
CA ILE A 119 -5.10 -14.66 8.87
C ILE A 119 -4.27 -14.25 10.10
N LYS A 120 -4.48 -14.94 11.23
CA LYS A 120 -3.68 -14.74 12.45
C LYS A 120 -2.19 -15.03 12.20
N ASP A 121 -1.87 -16.12 11.50
CA ASP A 121 -0.48 -16.47 11.17
C ASP A 121 0.21 -15.38 10.33
N ILE A 122 -0.50 -14.79 9.36
CA ILE A 122 0.00 -13.65 8.59
C ILE A 122 0.31 -12.47 9.51
N ILE A 123 -0.64 -12.10 10.38
CA ILE A 123 -0.47 -10.99 11.32
C ILE A 123 0.74 -11.22 12.23
N PHE A 124 0.87 -12.43 12.79
CA PHE A 124 2.01 -12.80 13.63
C PHE A 124 3.33 -12.73 12.87
N SER A 125 3.36 -13.23 11.63
CA SER A 125 4.54 -13.22 10.77
C SER A 125 5.00 -11.79 10.46
N VAL A 126 4.07 -10.91 10.10
CA VAL A 126 4.40 -9.51 9.78
C VAL A 126 4.92 -8.79 11.02
N PHE A 127 4.18 -8.82 12.13
CA PHE A 127 4.59 -8.14 13.37
C PHE A 127 5.89 -8.69 13.95
N GLY A 128 6.13 -9.99 13.83
CA GLY A 128 7.38 -10.65 14.28
C GLY A 128 8.65 -10.15 13.60
N ASN A 129 8.53 -9.44 12.48
CA ASN A 129 9.65 -8.82 11.78
C ASN A 129 10.01 -7.41 12.31
N TYR A 130 9.15 -6.82 13.15
CA TYR A 130 9.30 -5.46 13.66
C TYR A 130 9.66 -5.47 15.15
N THR A 131 10.59 -4.60 15.54
CA THR A 131 10.80 -4.24 16.94
C THR A 131 9.63 -3.38 17.43
N MET A 132 9.52 -3.18 18.75
CA MET A 132 8.48 -2.35 19.33
C MET A 132 8.53 -0.90 18.80
N GLU A 133 9.73 -0.33 18.67
CA GLU A 133 9.94 1.02 18.16
C GLU A 133 9.54 1.13 16.68
N GLU A 134 9.96 0.16 15.88
CA GLU A 134 9.60 0.09 14.45
C GLU A 134 8.10 -0.08 14.26
N ALA A 135 7.45 -0.92 15.07
CA ALA A 135 6.01 -1.14 14.99
C ALA A 135 5.21 0.12 15.36
N LYS A 136 5.68 0.89 16.34
CA LYS A 136 5.09 2.19 16.71
C LYS A 136 5.31 3.27 15.64
N ALA A 137 6.47 3.24 14.98
CA ALA A 137 6.83 4.25 13.97
C ALA A 137 6.16 4.02 12.61
N ASN A 138 5.87 2.77 12.25
CA ASN A 138 5.45 2.40 10.88
C ASN A 138 4.08 1.68 10.81
N PRO A 139 3.02 2.17 11.46
CA PRO A 139 1.73 1.49 11.49
C PRO A 139 1.09 1.35 10.09
N ALA A 140 1.28 2.33 9.22
CA ALA A 140 0.75 2.30 7.86
C ALA A 140 1.41 1.19 7.01
N GLN A 141 2.72 1.03 7.12
CA GLN A 141 3.47 0.00 6.42
C GLN A 141 3.04 -1.39 6.87
N ILE A 142 2.93 -1.62 8.18
CA ILE A 142 2.49 -2.91 8.75
C ILE A 142 1.09 -3.27 8.24
N LYS A 143 0.15 -2.30 8.23
CA LYS A 143 -1.20 -2.51 7.69
C LYS A 143 -1.17 -2.90 6.22
N ALA A 144 -0.34 -2.23 5.42
CA ALA A 144 -0.20 -2.52 3.99
C ALA A 144 0.39 -3.92 3.74
N GLU A 145 1.41 -4.33 4.51
CA GLU A 145 2.01 -5.66 4.40
C GLU A 145 1.03 -6.77 4.79
N ILE A 146 0.29 -6.58 5.88
CA ILE A 146 -0.75 -7.53 6.30
C ILE A 146 -1.83 -7.64 5.23
N LEU A 147 -2.33 -6.50 4.74
CA LEU A 147 -3.36 -6.47 3.71
C LEU A 147 -2.92 -7.19 2.44
N GLN A 148 -1.71 -6.91 1.96
CA GLN A 148 -1.16 -7.56 0.78
C GLN A 148 -1.11 -9.09 0.95
N GLN A 149 -0.57 -9.59 2.07
CA GLN A 149 -0.47 -11.03 2.31
C GLN A 149 -1.85 -11.70 2.46
N ILE A 150 -2.83 -10.99 3.05
CA ILE A 150 -4.21 -11.49 3.11
C ILE A 150 -4.83 -11.56 1.70
N GLN A 151 -4.64 -10.54 0.88
CA GLN A 151 -5.11 -10.52 -0.51
C GLN A 151 -4.47 -11.64 -1.34
N GLU A 152 -3.18 -11.90 -1.15
CA GLU A 152 -2.49 -13.04 -1.75
C GLU A 152 -3.05 -14.39 -1.29
N LEU A 153 -3.41 -14.53 -0.01
CA LEU A 153 -4.02 -15.75 0.54
C LEU A 153 -5.36 -16.07 -0.12
N PHE A 154 -6.16 -15.05 -0.40
CA PHE A 154 -7.48 -15.23 -1.04
C PHE A 154 -7.43 -15.17 -2.57
N GLY A 155 -6.35 -14.65 -3.16
CA GLY A 155 -6.23 -14.34 -4.57
C GLY A 155 -7.24 -13.27 -5.02
N SER A 156 -7.64 -12.37 -4.11
CA SER A 156 -8.71 -11.39 -4.30
C SER A 156 -8.50 -10.16 -3.42
N ASP A 157 -8.99 -9.01 -3.85
CA ASP A 157 -8.93 -7.73 -3.15
C ASP A 157 -10.25 -7.32 -2.47
N PHE A 158 -11.19 -8.27 -2.29
CA PHE A 158 -12.45 -8.01 -1.58
C PHE A 158 -12.23 -7.54 -0.13
N ILE A 159 -11.11 -7.94 0.51
CA ILE A 159 -10.61 -7.33 1.74
C ILE A 159 -9.72 -6.16 1.32
N PHE A 160 -10.14 -4.96 1.66
CA PHE A 160 -9.48 -3.73 1.22
C PHE A 160 -8.85 -2.94 2.37
N GLY A 161 -9.04 -3.36 3.61
CA GLY A 161 -8.50 -2.64 4.76
C GLY A 161 -8.21 -3.53 5.97
N VAL A 162 -7.16 -3.15 6.70
CA VAL A 162 -6.78 -3.74 7.99
C VAL A 162 -6.73 -2.64 9.03
N SER A 163 -7.41 -2.85 10.13
CA SER A 163 -7.38 -1.98 11.30
C SER A 163 -6.96 -2.76 12.53
N TYR A 164 -6.16 -2.17 13.39
CA TYR A 164 -5.79 -2.77 14.65
C TYR A 164 -5.63 -1.73 15.76
N SER A 165 -5.84 -2.17 16.99
CA SER A 165 -5.59 -1.38 18.19
C SER A 165 -4.74 -2.20 19.13
N PHE A 166 -3.43 -1.90 19.22
CA PHE A 166 -2.48 -2.60 20.05
C PHE A 166 -1.89 -1.74 21.16
N LEU A 167 -1.71 -2.39 22.30
CA LEU A 167 -0.85 -1.94 23.39
C LEU A 167 0.49 -2.68 23.28
N TYR A 168 1.57 -1.98 23.45
CA TYR A 168 2.91 -2.52 23.38
C TYR A 168 3.52 -2.59 24.79
N SER A 169 4.08 -3.72 25.13
CA SER A 169 4.70 -3.99 26.43
C SER A 169 6.10 -4.59 26.30
#